data_353e14440526ed2a90f72808f03786b1
#
_entry.id   353e14440526ed2a90f72808f03786b1
#
_cell.length_a   1.000
_cell.length_b   1.000
_cell.length_c   1.000
_cell.angle_alpha   90.00
_cell.angle_beta   90.00
_cell.angle_gamma   90.00
#
_symmetry.space_group_name_H-M   'P 1'
#
loop_
_entity.id
_entity.type
_entity.pdbx_description
1 polymer ?
#
loop_
_entity_poly.entity_id
_entity_poly.type
_entity_poly.pdbx_seq_one_letter_code
_entity_poly.pdbx_strand_id
1 'polypeptide(L)'
;VDAMRCMGAEIVLEEGYIKASSKGRLKGAKIVFDPVSVTATENVIMAAVLADGVTTIENAAKEPEVVDLANCLRKMGAIISGEGTDIISIEGVKSLSGCEFSVMPDRVEVATYLTAVAMTGGKVKIKSSDVRSFSSVIDKLEKTGAVFSTGKDWVSIEMNEDKPLSVSLTTGP
;
A
#
# COMPACT_ATOMS: atom_id res chain seq x y z
N VAL A 1 15.89 2.52 -6.82
CA VAL A 1 17.13 2.24 -7.59
C VAL A 1 18.04 1.33 -6.78
N ASP A 2 18.48 1.74 -5.57
CA ASP A 2 19.53 1.03 -4.81
C ASP A 2 19.14 -0.39 -4.40
N ALA A 3 17.90 -0.63 -4.02
CA ALA A 3 17.40 -1.97 -3.75
C ALA A 3 17.58 -2.91 -4.96
N MET A 4 17.28 -2.44 -6.17
CA MET A 4 17.46 -3.24 -7.38
C MET A 4 18.95 -3.48 -7.70
N ARG A 5 19.83 -2.51 -7.41
CA ARG A 5 21.28 -2.70 -7.51
C ARG A 5 21.78 -3.75 -6.53
N CYS A 6 21.29 -3.74 -5.28
CA CYS A 6 21.59 -4.77 -4.29
C CYS A 6 21.18 -6.17 -4.78
N MET A 7 20.12 -6.27 -5.57
CA MET A 7 19.65 -7.51 -6.20
C MET A 7 20.40 -7.87 -7.49
N GLY A 8 21.41 -7.08 -7.88
CA GLY A 8 22.27 -7.35 -9.03
C GLY A 8 21.81 -6.72 -10.36
N ALA A 9 20.88 -5.76 -10.33
CA ALA A 9 20.56 -4.98 -11.51
C ALA A 9 21.66 -3.94 -11.81
N GLU A 10 22.02 -3.80 -13.08
CA GLU A 10 22.84 -2.71 -13.59
C GLU A 10 21.90 -1.54 -13.92
N ILE A 11 22.06 -0.39 -13.23
CA ILE A 11 21.18 0.78 -13.42
C ILE A 11 22.03 2.01 -13.71
N VAL A 12 21.76 2.63 -14.85
CA VAL A 12 22.38 3.86 -15.31
C VAL A 12 21.32 4.96 -15.43
N LEU A 13 21.65 6.14 -14.94
CA LEU A 13 20.83 7.35 -15.12
C LEU A 13 21.46 8.17 -16.24
N GLU A 14 20.75 8.32 -17.35
CA GLU A 14 21.26 8.98 -18.55
C GLU A 14 20.16 9.79 -19.22
N GLU A 15 20.42 11.06 -19.48
CA GLU A 15 19.50 11.97 -20.18
C GLU A 15 18.07 12.01 -19.60
N GLY A 16 17.93 11.90 -18.25
CA GLY A 16 16.63 11.87 -17.57
C GLY A 16 15.92 10.52 -17.60
N TYR A 17 16.52 9.49 -18.19
CA TYR A 17 15.99 8.11 -18.20
C TYR A 17 16.71 7.21 -17.19
N ILE A 18 15.97 6.23 -16.69
CA ILE A 18 16.53 5.12 -15.92
C ILE A 18 16.65 3.92 -16.85
N LYS A 19 17.89 3.55 -17.19
CA LYS A 19 18.18 2.34 -17.97
C LYS A 19 18.57 1.23 -16.98
N ALA A 20 17.78 0.16 -16.94
CA ALA A 20 18.02 -0.98 -16.06
C ALA A 20 18.18 -2.27 -16.88
N SER A 21 19.16 -3.09 -16.51
CA SER A 21 19.41 -4.40 -17.11
C SER A 21 19.87 -5.40 -16.06
N SER A 22 19.74 -6.69 -16.35
CA SER A 22 20.27 -7.77 -15.52
C SER A 22 20.83 -8.89 -16.37
N LYS A 23 21.90 -9.55 -15.90
CA LYS A 23 22.47 -10.77 -16.53
C LYS A 23 21.77 -12.00 -15.98
N GLY A 24 20.52 -12.24 -16.42
CA GLY A 24 19.69 -13.32 -15.93
C GLY A 24 18.77 -12.87 -14.77
N ARG A 25 18.47 -13.79 -13.85
CA ARG A 25 17.58 -13.50 -12.72
C ARG A 25 18.29 -12.61 -11.69
N LEU A 26 17.52 -11.73 -11.06
CA LEU A 26 17.99 -11.00 -9.89
C LEU A 26 18.36 -11.98 -8.76
N LYS A 27 19.15 -11.52 -7.81
CA LYS A 27 19.60 -12.31 -6.66
C LYS A 27 18.88 -11.85 -5.40
N GLY A 28 18.58 -12.79 -4.51
CA GLY A 28 18.11 -12.46 -3.17
C GLY A 28 19.12 -11.58 -2.45
N ALA A 29 18.63 -10.61 -1.70
CA ALA A 29 19.45 -9.63 -1.00
C ALA A 29 18.81 -9.17 0.30
N LYS A 30 19.63 -8.65 1.23
CA LYS A 30 19.15 -7.92 2.38
C LYS A 30 18.99 -6.45 1.99
N ILE A 31 17.79 -5.91 2.14
CA ILE A 31 17.43 -4.54 1.78
C ILE A 31 16.89 -3.85 3.03
N VAL A 32 17.42 -2.68 3.36
CA VAL A 32 16.97 -1.85 4.47
C VAL A 32 16.47 -0.53 3.90
N PHE A 33 15.23 -0.16 4.21
CA PHE A 33 14.69 1.13 3.79
C PHE A 33 14.95 2.19 4.86
N ASP A 34 15.38 3.37 4.40
CA ASP A 34 15.49 4.58 5.20
C ASP A 34 15.30 5.79 4.28
N PRO A 35 14.16 6.46 4.32
CA PRO A 35 12.95 6.16 5.11
C PRO A 35 12.11 4.99 4.57
N VAL A 36 11.07 4.58 5.36
CA VAL A 36 10.04 3.64 4.90
C VAL A 36 9.37 4.16 3.63
N SER A 37 9.09 3.25 2.68
CA SER A 37 8.41 3.59 1.44
C SER A 37 7.50 2.45 1.00
N VAL A 38 6.21 2.72 0.85
CA VAL A 38 5.20 1.76 0.38
C VAL A 38 5.56 1.25 -1.01
N THR A 39 5.68 2.16 -1.98
CA THR A 39 5.96 1.80 -3.37
C THR A 39 7.32 1.12 -3.55
N ALA A 40 8.33 1.48 -2.75
CA ALA A 40 9.62 0.80 -2.80
C ALA A 40 9.50 -0.63 -2.25
N THR A 41 8.76 -0.84 -1.14
CA THR A 41 8.49 -2.16 -0.58
C THR A 41 7.78 -3.05 -1.60
N GLU A 42 6.72 -2.56 -2.22
CA GLU A 42 5.96 -3.29 -3.25
C GLU A 42 6.80 -3.66 -4.47
N ASN A 43 7.58 -2.71 -4.99
CA ASN A 43 8.49 -2.97 -6.11
C ASN A 43 9.54 -4.03 -5.78
N VAL A 44 10.12 -4.01 -4.58
CA VAL A 44 11.09 -5.02 -4.16
C VAL A 44 10.43 -6.38 -3.99
N ILE A 45 9.22 -6.46 -3.40
CA ILE A 45 8.47 -7.71 -3.29
C ILE A 45 8.26 -8.31 -4.69
N MET A 46 7.75 -7.54 -5.66
CA MET A 46 7.52 -8.00 -7.03
C MET A 46 8.81 -8.48 -7.73
N ALA A 47 9.93 -7.83 -7.49
CA ALA A 47 11.22 -8.25 -8.04
C ALA A 47 11.76 -9.52 -7.35
N ALA A 48 11.59 -9.62 -6.03
CA ALA A 48 12.13 -10.68 -5.20
C ALA A 48 11.45 -12.03 -5.42
N VAL A 49 10.14 -12.04 -5.72
CA VAL A 49 9.40 -13.31 -5.92
C VAL A 49 9.94 -14.16 -7.08
N LEU A 50 10.66 -13.55 -8.01
CA LEU A 50 11.32 -14.26 -9.11
C LEU A 50 12.86 -14.17 -9.05
N ALA A 51 13.45 -13.70 -7.97
CA ALA A 51 14.89 -13.68 -7.78
C ALA A 51 15.43 -15.08 -7.42
N ASP A 52 16.74 -15.30 -7.54
CA ASP A 52 17.38 -16.51 -7.03
C ASP A 52 17.77 -16.33 -5.56
N GLY A 53 17.24 -17.16 -4.68
CA GLY A 53 17.53 -17.13 -3.25
C GLY A 53 16.49 -16.36 -2.43
N VAL A 54 16.89 -15.89 -1.25
CA VAL A 54 15.99 -15.21 -0.29
C VAL A 54 16.30 -13.73 -0.26
N THR A 55 15.23 -12.90 -0.32
CA THR A 55 15.30 -11.46 -0.08
C THR A 55 14.68 -11.15 1.26
N THR A 56 15.36 -10.36 2.09
CA THR A 56 14.84 -9.82 3.34
C THR A 56 14.74 -8.32 3.23
N ILE A 57 13.55 -7.77 3.48
CA ILE A 57 13.30 -6.33 3.55
C ILE A 57 13.18 -5.97 5.03
N GLU A 58 14.04 -5.08 5.53
CA GLU A 58 13.95 -4.48 6.86
C GLU A 58 13.42 -3.04 6.75
N ASN A 59 12.69 -2.60 7.76
CA ASN A 59 11.96 -1.33 7.77
C ASN A 59 10.98 -1.25 6.58
N ALA A 60 10.30 -2.36 6.30
CA ALA A 60 9.30 -2.47 5.27
C ALA A 60 8.04 -1.65 5.61
N ALA A 61 7.33 -1.19 4.59
CA ALA A 61 6.02 -0.59 4.73
C ALA A 61 4.99 -1.64 5.21
N LYS A 62 4.05 -1.22 6.07
CA LYS A 62 3.07 -2.10 6.75
C LYS A 62 1.65 -1.89 6.26
N GLU A 63 1.48 -1.02 5.28
CA GLU A 63 0.18 -0.62 4.75
C GLU A 63 -0.59 -1.82 4.21
N PRO A 64 -1.94 -1.77 4.30
CA PRO A 64 -2.81 -2.86 3.83
C PRO A 64 -2.56 -3.23 2.36
N GLU A 65 -2.15 -2.28 1.53
CA GLU A 65 -1.84 -2.47 0.11
C GLU A 65 -0.66 -3.43 -0.09
N VAL A 66 0.36 -3.34 0.76
CA VAL A 66 1.51 -4.26 0.76
C VAL A 66 1.06 -5.68 1.11
N VAL A 67 0.16 -5.81 2.09
CA VAL A 67 -0.43 -7.11 2.48
C VAL A 67 -1.28 -7.67 1.35
N ASP A 68 -2.08 -6.83 0.69
CA ASP A 68 -2.94 -7.22 -0.44
C ASP A 68 -2.11 -7.72 -1.63
N LEU A 69 -1.03 -7.01 -1.98
CA LEU A 69 -0.06 -7.44 -3.00
C LEU A 69 0.58 -8.79 -2.65
N ALA A 70 1.03 -8.96 -1.40
CA ALA A 70 1.63 -10.23 -0.95
C ALA A 70 0.63 -11.38 -1.04
N ASN A 71 -0.64 -11.15 -0.70
CA ASN A 71 -1.71 -12.14 -0.83
C ASN A 71 -1.99 -12.51 -2.29
N CYS A 72 -1.99 -11.53 -3.20
CA CYS A 72 -2.11 -11.76 -4.64
C CYS A 72 -0.96 -12.63 -5.16
N LEU A 73 0.27 -12.23 -4.87
CA LEU A 73 1.47 -12.97 -5.30
C LEU A 73 1.52 -14.39 -4.70
N ARG A 74 1.07 -14.57 -3.47
CA ARG A 74 0.97 -15.90 -2.84
C ARG A 74 -0.03 -16.81 -3.54
N LYS A 75 -1.17 -16.26 -4.00
CA LYS A 75 -2.10 -17.01 -4.87
C LYS A 75 -1.48 -17.38 -6.21
N MET A 76 -0.53 -16.60 -6.70
CA MET A 76 0.23 -16.91 -7.91
C MET A 76 1.36 -17.93 -7.67
N GLY A 77 1.62 -18.33 -6.41
CA GLY A 77 2.64 -19.32 -6.06
C GLY A 77 3.91 -18.73 -5.43
N ALA A 78 3.93 -17.44 -5.07
CA ALA A 78 5.05 -16.83 -4.36
C ALA A 78 5.13 -17.31 -2.90
N ILE A 79 6.34 -17.30 -2.36
CA ILE A 79 6.64 -17.64 -0.96
C ILE A 79 7.05 -16.35 -0.25
N ILE A 80 6.11 -15.78 0.51
CA ILE A 80 6.27 -14.48 1.21
C ILE A 80 5.78 -14.66 2.65
N SER A 81 6.50 -14.05 3.59
CA SER A 81 6.14 -14.00 5.01
C SER A 81 6.54 -12.68 5.64
N GLY A 82 5.83 -12.27 6.70
CA GLY A 82 6.13 -11.05 7.45
C GLY A 82 5.49 -9.78 6.90
N GLU A 83 4.67 -9.83 5.84
CA GLU A 83 3.92 -8.67 5.35
C GLU A 83 3.01 -8.10 6.46
N GLY A 84 2.90 -6.77 6.51
CA GLY A 84 2.23 -6.05 7.60
C GLY A 84 3.11 -5.87 8.84
N THR A 85 4.35 -6.34 8.80
CA THR A 85 5.39 -6.07 9.81
C THR A 85 6.55 -5.28 9.20
N ASP A 86 7.52 -4.88 10.01
CA ASP A 86 8.73 -4.17 9.56
C ASP A 86 9.76 -5.08 8.88
N ILE A 87 9.56 -6.40 8.90
CA ILE A 87 10.47 -7.37 8.26
C ILE A 87 9.65 -8.28 7.35
N ILE A 88 9.98 -8.27 6.06
CA ILE A 88 9.37 -9.17 5.07
C ILE A 88 10.46 -10.08 4.50
N SER A 89 10.17 -11.37 4.44
CA SER A 89 11.03 -12.38 3.83
C SER A 89 10.36 -12.98 2.59
N ILE A 90 11.08 -13.01 1.48
CA ILE A 90 10.61 -13.52 0.20
C ILE A 90 11.60 -14.57 -0.31
N GLU A 91 11.13 -15.79 -0.52
CA GLU A 91 11.88 -16.83 -1.20
C GLU A 91 11.52 -16.83 -2.68
N GLY A 92 12.50 -16.64 -3.54
CA GLY A 92 12.28 -16.56 -4.98
C GLY A 92 11.90 -17.90 -5.58
N VAL A 93 10.86 -17.90 -6.42
CA VAL A 93 10.38 -19.09 -7.13
C VAL A 93 10.77 -19.06 -8.62
N LYS A 94 10.73 -20.20 -9.28
CA LYS A 94 11.10 -20.30 -10.71
C LYS A 94 10.11 -19.62 -11.64
N SER A 95 8.82 -19.69 -11.30
CA SER A 95 7.73 -19.10 -12.07
C SER A 95 6.52 -18.85 -11.17
N LEU A 96 5.67 -17.92 -11.59
CA LEU A 96 4.36 -17.68 -11.01
C LEU A 96 3.27 -18.18 -11.97
N SER A 97 2.11 -18.55 -11.45
CA SER A 97 0.91 -18.88 -12.21
C SER A 97 -0.07 -17.71 -12.22
N GLY A 98 -1.05 -17.74 -13.15
CA GLY A 98 -2.17 -16.82 -13.10
C GLY A 98 -3.10 -17.14 -11.92
N CYS A 99 -3.81 -16.13 -11.41
CA CYS A 99 -4.83 -16.30 -10.38
C CYS A 99 -6.01 -15.34 -10.59
N GLU A 100 -7.16 -15.68 -10.01
CA GLU A 100 -8.23 -14.73 -9.79
C GLU A 100 -8.04 -14.06 -8.42
N PHE A 101 -8.00 -12.74 -8.42
CA PHE A 101 -7.81 -11.95 -7.21
C PHE A 101 -8.71 -10.71 -7.21
N SER A 102 -9.39 -10.46 -6.10
CA SER A 102 -10.12 -9.22 -5.88
C SER A 102 -9.23 -8.27 -5.11
N VAL A 103 -8.83 -7.19 -5.76
CA VAL A 103 -8.04 -6.12 -5.13
C VAL A 103 -8.86 -5.45 -4.03
N MET A 104 -8.22 -5.10 -2.94
CA MET A 104 -8.86 -4.38 -1.84
C MET A 104 -9.40 -3.00 -2.31
N PRO A 105 -10.47 -2.47 -1.68
CA PRO A 105 -10.94 -1.12 -1.95
C PRO A 105 -9.87 -0.08 -1.63
N ASP A 106 -9.78 0.96 -2.47
CA ASP A 106 -8.85 2.07 -2.27
C ASP A 106 -9.31 2.96 -1.09
N ARG A 107 -8.66 2.80 0.06
CA ARG A 107 -8.94 3.58 1.27
C ARG A 107 -8.62 5.06 1.10
N VAL A 108 -7.65 5.40 0.26
CA VAL A 108 -7.24 6.80 0.02
C VAL A 108 -8.29 7.52 -0.81
N GLU A 109 -8.83 6.85 -1.85
CA GLU A 109 -9.94 7.37 -2.64
C GLU A 109 -11.18 7.59 -1.76
N VAL A 110 -11.55 6.60 -0.96
CA VAL A 110 -12.68 6.72 -0.01
C VAL A 110 -12.48 7.90 0.93
N ALA A 111 -11.32 8.01 1.59
CA ALA A 111 -11.02 9.09 2.51
C ALA A 111 -11.06 10.47 1.82
N THR A 112 -10.64 10.55 0.57
CA THR A 112 -10.68 11.78 -0.24
C THR A 112 -12.10 12.25 -0.47
N TYR A 113 -13.02 11.36 -0.86
CA TYR A 113 -14.43 11.73 -1.04
C TYR A 113 -15.12 12.09 0.28
N LEU A 114 -14.83 11.37 1.37
CA LEU A 114 -15.36 11.70 2.70
C LEU A 114 -14.90 13.11 3.13
N THR A 115 -13.62 13.42 2.93
CA THR A 115 -13.06 14.74 3.23
C THR A 115 -13.69 15.84 2.37
N ALA A 116 -13.89 15.57 1.08
CA ALA A 116 -14.54 16.53 0.19
C ALA A 116 -15.94 16.92 0.71
N VAL A 117 -16.76 15.94 1.13
CA VAL A 117 -18.09 16.21 1.71
C VAL A 117 -17.99 17.01 3.02
N ALA A 118 -17.03 16.66 3.90
CA ALA A 118 -16.82 17.42 5.13
C ALA A 118 -16.46 18.88 4.87
N MET A 119 -15.77 19.18 3.76
CA MET A 119 -15.35 20.54 3.39
C MET A 119 -16.45 21.34 2.67
N THR A 120 -17.29 20.70 1.87
CA THR A 120 -18.24 21.36 0.95
C THR A 120 -19.69 21.21 1.37
N GLY A 121 -19.97 20.45 2.42
CA GLY A 121 -21.32 20.09 2.81
C GLY A 121 -21.94 19.01 1.91
N GLY A 122 -23.12 18.54 2.29
CA GLY A 122 -23.88 17.55 1.55
C GLY A 122 -23.80 16.14 2.10
N LYS A 123 -24.11 15.15 1.26
CA LYS A 123 -24.19 13.74 1.67
C LYS A 123 -23.67 12.80 0.59
N VAL A 124 -22.87 11.82 0.96
CA VAL A 124 -22.44 10.74 0.07
C VAL A 124 -22.52 9.39 0.78
N LYS A 125 -22.79 8.35 0.00
CA LYS A 125 -22.64 6.94 0.41
C LYS A 125 -21.71 6.23 -0.54
N ILE A 126 -20.62 5.69 0.00
CA ILE A 126 -19.61 4.94 -0.75
C ILE A 126 -19.78 3.46 -0.45
N LYS A 127 -19.88 2.65 -1.50
CA LYS A 127 -19.97 1.18 -1.44
C LYS A 127 -18.60 0.55 -1.64
N SER A 128 -18.51 -0.73 -1.32
CA SER A 128 -17.28 -1.53 -1.47
C SER A 128 -16.10 -0.94 -0.68
N SER A 129 -16.36 -0.53 0.58
CA SER A 129 -15.36 0.06 1.45
C SER A 129 -15.16 -0.80 2.70
N ASP A 130 -13.90 -1.08 3.05
CA ASP A 130 -13.57 -1.66 4.37
C ASP A 130 -13.33 -0.52 5.36
N VAL A 131 -14.35 -0.20 6.15
CA VAL A 131 -14.33 0.90 7.13
C VAL A 131 -13.15 0.81 8.11
N ARG A 132 -12.67 -0.40 8.41
CA ARG A 132 -11.56 -0.60 9.35
C ARG A 132 -10.24 0.01 8.83
N SER A 133 -10.05 0.03 7.52
CA SER A 133 -8.81 0.51 6.90
C SER A 133 -8.67 2.05 6.94
N PHE A 134 -9.73 2.79 7.29
CA PHE A 134 -9.73 4.26 7.41
C PHE A 134 -10.52 4.80 8.62
N SER A 135 -10.69 3.99 9.65
CA SER A 135 -11.40 4.38 10.89
C SER A 135 -10.83 5.65 11.52
N SER A 136 -9.51 5.83 11.51
CA SER A 136 -8.86 7.04 12.02
C SER A 136 -9.26 8.32 11.26
N VAL A 137 -9.57 8.20 9.96
CA VAL A 137 -10.09 9.32 9.16
C VAL A 137 -11.51 9.65 9.60
N ILE A 138 -12.37 8.65 9.78
CA ILE A 138 -13.75 8.84 10.28
C ILE A 138 -13.71 9.56 11.63
N ASP A 139 -12.92 9.06 12.59
CA ASP A 139 -12.79 9.66 13.93
C ASP A 139 -12.38 11.14 13.89
N LYS A 140 -11.58 11.53 12.91
CA LYS A 140 -11.17 12.94 12.73
C LYS A 140 -12.23 13.77 12.05
N LEU A 141 -12.91 13.24 11.05
CA LEU A 141 -13.97 13.96 10.35
C LEU A 141 -15.23 14.13 11.22
N GLU A 142 -15.56 13.17 12.09
CA GLU A 142 -16.63 13.33 13.08
C GLU A 142 -16.40 14.54 14.01
N LYS A 143 -15.13 14.78 14.39
CA LYS A 143 -14.76 15.95 15.19
C LYS A 143 -14.94 17.28 14.46
N THR A 144 -15.06 17.27 13.13
CA THR A 144 -15.39 18.47 12.35
C THR A 144 -16.87 18.80 12.33
N GLY A 145 -17.73 17.94 12.91
CA GLY A 145 -19.19 18.05 12.88
C GLY A 145 -19.87 17.16 11.85
N ALA A 146 -19.12 16.36 11.10
CA ALA A 146 -19.68 15.41 10.14
C ALA A 146 -20.35 14.22 10.86
N VAL A 147 -21.47 13.76 10.31
CA VAL A 147 -22.23 12.60 10.80
C VAL A 147 -21.96 11.40 9.91
N PHE A 148 -21.59 10.28 10.52
CA PHE A 148 -21.30 9.06 9.82
C PHE A 148 -22.32 7.96 10.08
N SER A 149 -22.52 7.11 9.08
CA SER A 149 -23.21 5.82 9.22
C SER A 149 -22.40 4.79 8.43
N THR A 150 -22.24 3.61 9.00
CA THR A 150 -21.44 2.54 8.42
C THR A 150 -22.23 1.23 8.33
N GLY A 151 -21.87 0.37 7.38
CA GLY A 151 -22.36 -1.00 7.26
C GLY A 151 -21.20 -1.95 6.96
N LYS A 152 -21.54 -3.18 6.60
CA LYS A 152 -20.53 -4.22 6.35
C LYS A 152 -19.54 -3.84 5.24
N ASP A 153 -20.03 -3.19 4.19
CA ASP A 153 -19.29 -2.89 2.95
C ASP A 153 -19.58 -1.47 2.42
N TRP A 154 -20.01 -0.56 3.29
CA TRP A 154 -20.28 0.81 2.92
C TRP A 154 -20.08 1.78 4.08
N VAL A 155 -19.80 3.02 3.75
CA VAL A 155 -19.76 4.18 4.63
C VAL A 155 -20.59 5.30 4.02
N SER A 156 -21.27 6.08 4.85
CA SER A 156 -21.86 7.35 4.43
C SER A 156 -21.46 8.46 5.38
N ILE A 157 -21.31 9.64 4.83
CA ILE A 157 -21.06 10.89 5.53
C ILE A 157 -22.15 11.89 5.17
N GLU A 158 -22.53 12.71 6.12
CA GLU A 158 -23.41 13.86 5.95
C GLU A 158 -22.81 15.05 6.71
N MET A 159 -22.72 16.19 6.04
CA MET A 159 -22.27 17.45 6.63
C MET A 159 -23.31 18.52 6.35
N ASN A 160 -23.98 18.97 7.41
CA ASN A 160 -25.07 19.97 7.35
C ASN A 160 -24.61 21.37 7.81
N GLU A 161 -23.36 21.47 8.29
CA GLU A 161 -22.77 22.72 8.74
C GLU A 161 -22.18 23.50 7.58
N ASP A 162 -22.33 24.83 7.57
CA ASP A 162 -21.73 25.68 6.53
C ASP A 162 -20.19 25.73 6.61
N LYS A 163 -19.63 25.41 7.78
CA LYS A 163 -18.19 25.39 8.02
C LYS A 163 -17.80 24.26 8.97
N PRO A 164 -16.85 23.39 8.59
CA PRO A 164 -16.34 22.37 9.48
C PRO A 164 -15.58 22.99 10.67
N LEU A 165 -15.69 22.36 11.84
CA LEU A 165 -14.87 22.70 13.00
C LEU A 165 -13.40 22.34 12.73
N SER A 166 -12.49 23.17 13.23
CA SER A 166 -11.06 22.90 13.12
C SER A 166 -10.65 21.73 14.01
N VAL A 167 -9.80 20.83 13.46
CA VAL A 167 -9.26 19.69 14.20
C VAL A 167 -7.75 19.60 14.02
N SER A 168 -7.05 19.18 15.07
CA SER A 168 -5.64 18.85 14.99
C SER A 168 -5.48 17.38 14.59
N LEU A 169 -4.56 17.11 13.67
CA LEU A 169 -4.21 15.76 13.27
C LEU A 169 -2.70 15.60 13.18
N THR A 170 -2.26 14.37 13.36
CA THR A 170 -0.88 13.96 13.08
C THR A 170 -0.96 12.81 12.10
N THR A 171 -0.19 12.91 11.02
CA THR A 171 -0.04 11.83 10.05
C THR A 171 1.03 10.86 10.54
N GLY A 172 0.84 9.58 10.26
CA GLY A 172 1.78 8.52 10.58
C GLY A 172 1.57 7.35 9.61
N PRO A 173 2.50 6.39 9.60
CA PRO A 173 2.35 5.17 8.83
C PRO A 173 1.17 4.33 9.33
#